data_1f815b3f5f9181dcc8aeabe1366ee087
#
_entry.id   1f815b3f5f9181dcc8aeabe1366ee087
#
_cell.length_a   1.000
_cell.length_b   1.000
_cell.length_c   1.000
_cell.angle_alpha   90.00
_cell.angle_beta   90.00
_cell.angle_gamma   90.00
#
_symmetry.space_group_name_H-M   'P 1'
#
loop_
_entity.id
_entity.type
_entity.pdbx_description
1 polymer ?
#
loop_
_entity_poly.entity_id
_entity_poly.type
_entity_poly.pdbx_seq_one_letter_code
_entity_poly.pdbx_strand_id
1 'polypeptide(L)'
;MSSNKVILYHANWSLCSQMVRVALYEKNIPFVSKHIKLCDQYPEGENINKKFLEINPLGTVPAIKINDDITCNSEEIIKKLNSITSDSNIDLYTIDNHESSSIIKETTITEGHKFASTIGTIIPVFSAPLIQHMVKKLPIKSILKILFNHPRRDRKYFFVAMYFFNFTKNLPKRLRYRK
;
A
#
# COMPACT_ATOMS: atom_id res chain seq x y z
N MET A 1 29.46 -3.70 -15.10
CA MET A 1 28.67 -3.66 -13.83
C MET A 1 27.44 -4.54 -14.02
N SER A 2 27.21 -5.54 -13.20
CA SER A 2 26.02 -6.38 -13.31
C SER A 2 24.79 -5.53 -12.98
N SER A 3 23.88 -5.37 -13.94
CA SER A 3 22.63 -4.62 -13.74
C SER A 3 21.77 -5.40 -12.74
N ASN A 4 21.43 -4.78 -11.61
CA ASN A 4 20.51 -5.36 -10.65
C ASN A 4 19.15 -5.61 -11.32
N LYS A 5 18.65 -6.84 -11.21
CA LYS A 5 17.29 -7.16 -11.68
C LYS A 5 16.28 -6.71 -10.61
N VAL A 6 15.58 -5.63 -10.91
CA VAL A 6 14.59 -5.06 -9.99
C VAL A 6 13.19 -5.39 -10.49
N ILE A 7 12.35 -5.95 -9.61
CA ILE A 7 10.93 -6.26 -9.87
C ILE A 7 10.09 -5.59 -8.80
N LEU A 8 9.18 -4.72 -9.20
CA LEU A 8 8.20 -4.08 -8.31
C LEU A 8 6.83 -4.75 -8.44
N TYR A 9 6.33 -5.30 -7.34
CA TYR A 9 4.96 -5.77 -7.20
C TYR A 9 4.12 -4.64 -6.60
N HIS A 10 3.14 -4.15 -7.35
CA HIS A 10 2.40 -2.94 -6.99
C HIS A 10 0.93 -3.00 -7.40
N ALA A 11 0.12 -2.08 -6.89
CA ALA A 11 -1.22 -1.80 -7.41
C ALA A 11 -1.36 -0.31 -7.73
N ASN A 12 -2.07 0.00 -8.83
CA ASN A 12 -2.18 1.38 -9.32
C ASN A 12 -2.89 2.32 -8.34
N TRP A 13 -3.84 1.82 -7.56
CA TRP A 13 -4.60 2.59 -6.58
C TRP A 13 -3.95 2.63 -5.18
N SER A 14 -2.78 2.01 -5.01
CA SER A 14 -2.06 2.03 -3.74
C SER A 14 -1.12 3.23 -3.66
N LEU A 15 -1.39 4.15 -2.73
CA LEU A 15 -0.51 5.30 -2.46
C LEU A 15 0.91 4.84 -2.13
N CYS A 16 1.06 3.84 -1.26
CA CYS A 16 2.37 3.29 -0.91
C CYS A 16 3.13 2.74 -2.14
N SER A 17 2.40 2.14 -3.10
CA SER A 17 3.01 1.69 -4.36
C SER A 17 3.43 2.87 -5.25
N GLN A 18 2.66 3.96 -5.26
CA GLN A 18 3.04 5.16 -6.01
C GLN A 18 4.31 5.80 -5.44
N MET A 19 4.45 5.88 -4.11
CA MET A 19 5.65 6.41 -3.45
C MET A 19 6.91 5.64 -3.92
N VAL A 20 6.85 4.31 -3.93
CA VAL A 20 8.00 3.49 -4.39
C VAL A 20 8.27 3.66 -5.88
N ARG A 21 7.22 3.82 -6.71
CA ARG A 21 7.41 4.09 -8.15
C ARG A 21 8.11 5.42 -8.38
N VAL A 22 7.70 6.47 -7.67
CA VAL A 22 8.36 7.78 -7.73
C VAL A 22 9.84 7.64 -7.33
N ALA A 23 10.13 6.97 -6.21
CA ALA A 23 11.50 6.75 -5.76
C ALA A 23 12.37 6.02 -6.81
N LEU A 24 11.83 5.00 -7.48
CA LEU A 24 12.53 4.29 -8.55
C LEU A 24 12.83 5.20 -9.76
N TYR A 25 11.87 6.05 -10.14
CA TYR A 25 12.07 7.00 -11.24
C TYR A 25 13.09 8.10 -10.89
N GLU A 26 12.99 8.68 -9.70
CA GLU A 26 13.93 9.72 -9.23
C GLU A 26 15.38 9.19 -9.18
N LYS A 27 15.54 7.93 -8.77
CA LYS A 27 16.85 7.27 -8.73
C LYS A 27 17.31 6.73 -10.09
N ASN A 28 16.51 6.88 -11.17
CA ASN A 28 16.78 6.30 -12.49
C ASN A 28 17.07 4.78 -12.44
N ILE A 29 16.39 4.05 -11.53
CA ILE A 29 16.56 2.61 -11.40
C ILE A 29 15.59 1.89 -12.34
N PRO A 30 16.08 1.16 -13.36
CA PRO A 30 15.20 0.39 -14.24
C PRO A 30 14.58 -0.79 -13.48
N PHE A 31 13.28 -1.01 -13.68
CA PHE A 31 12.53 -2.07 -13.00
C PHE A 31 11.48 -2.72 -13.88
N VAL A 32 11.17 -3.97 -13.57
CA VAL A 32 10.03 -4.69 -14.13
C VAL A 32 8.82 -4.42 -13.26
N SER A 33 7.78 -3.83 -13.84
CA SER A 33 6.51 -3.54 -13.18
C SER A 33 5.60 -4.76 -13.21
N LYS A 34 5.17 -5.25 -12.04
CA LYS A 34 4.17 -6.32 -11.89
C LYS A 34 2.97 -5.81 -11.13
N HIS A 35 1.90 -5.52 -11.86
CA HIS A 35 0.62 -5.15 -11.26
C HIS A 35 -0.01 -6.35 -10.56
N ILE A 36 -0.46 -6.16 -9.32
CA ILE A 36 -1.15 -7.14 -8.48
C ILE A 36 -2.61 -6.73 -8.34
N LYS A 37 -3.51 -7.58 -8.77
CA LYS A 37 -4.95 -7.39 -8.62
C LYS A 37 -5.37 -7.63 -7.18
N LEU A 38 -5.64 -6.55 -6.45
CA LEU A 38 -5.98 -6.61 -5.03
C LEU A 38 -7.37 -7.21 -4.80
N CYS A 39 -7.52 -7.98 -3.73
CA CYS A 39 -8.75 -8.71 -3.38
C CYS A 39 -9.95 -7.83 -3.05
N ASP A 40 -9.74 -6.57 -2.70
CA ASP A 40 -10.76 -5.57 -2.44
C ASP A 40 -11.23 -4.84 -3.71
N GLN A 41 -10.58 -5.08 -4.84
CA GLN A 41 -10.83 -4.41 -6.12
C GLN A 41 -11.14 -5.38 -7.26
N TYR A 42 -10.56 -6.57 -7.23
CA TYR A 42 -10.63 -7.54 -8.32
C TYR A 42 -11.04 -8.93 -7.82
N PRO A 43 -11.91 -9.64 -8.60
CA PRO A 43 -12.34 -10.99 -8.23
C PRO A 43 -11.19 -12.00 -8.06
N GLU A 44 -10.10 -11.81 -8.81
CA GLU A 44 -8.94 -12.70 -8.77
C GLU A 44 -8.23 -12.65 -7.42
N GLY A 45 -8.16 -11.48 -6.78
CA GLY A 45 -7.53 -11.29 -5.49
C GLY A 45 -6.15 -11.91 -5.42
N GLU A 46 -5.24 -11.48 -6.31
CA GLU A 46 -3.90 -12.08 -6.46
C GLU A 46 -3.05 -11.91 -5.21
N ASN A 47 -3.25 -10.80 -4.49
CA ASN A 47 -2.49 -10.51 -3.26
C ASN A 47 -2.75 -11.49 -2.11
N ILE A 48 -3.83 -12.27 -2.16
CA ILE A 48 -4.15 -13.31 -1.16
C ILE A 48 -4.01 -14.73 -1.72
N ASN A 49 -3.37 -14.88 -2.88
CA ASN A 49 -3.01 -16.18 -3.43
C ASN A 49 -1.69 -16.66 -2.83
N LYS A 50 -1.53 -17.99 -2.66
CA LYS A 50 -0.32 -18.61 -2.11
C LYS A 50 0.95 -18.08 -2.77
N LYS A 51 0.97 -17.98 -4.10
CA LYS A 51 2.12 -17.50 -4.89
C LYS A 51 2.57 -16.08 -4.52
N PHE A 52 1.65 -15.17 -4.22
CA PHE A 52 2.02 -13.82 -3.78
C PHE A 52 2.33 -13.78 -2.28
N LEU A 53 1.66 -14.59 -1.47
CA LEU A 53 1.94 -14.69 -0.03
C LEU A 53 3.34 -15.27 0.28
N GLU A 54 3.95 -15.99 -0.66
CA GLU A 54 5.36 -16.40 -0.58
C GLU A 54 6.31 -15.20 -0.78
N ILE A 55 5.89 -14.16 -1.49
CA ILE A 55 6.63 -12.90 -1.69
C ILE A 55 6.39 -11.94 -0.54
N ASN A 56 5.12 -11.73 -0.17
CA ASN A 56 4.72 -10.90 0.95
C ASN A 56 3.65 -11.59 1.79
N PRO A 57 4.03 -12.18 2.94
CA PRO A 57 3.09 -12.92 3.80
C PRO A 57 1.93 -12.08 4.33
N LEU A 58 2.04 -10.75 4.34
CA LEU A 58 0.96 -9.84 4.75
C LEU A 58 -0.09 -9.61 3.64
N GLY A 59 0.17 -10.06 2.41
CA GLY A 59 -0.73 -9.87 1.29
C GLY A 59 -0.94 -8.40 0.91
N THR A 60 0.04 -7.54 1.17
CA THR A 60 0.00 -6.09 0.88
C THR A 60 0.93 -5.72 -0.26
N VAL A 61 0.72 -4.55 -0.84
CA VAL A 61 1.61 -3.93 -1.81
C VAL A 61 2.05 -2.55 -1.28
N PRO A 62 3.26 -2.07 -1.64
CA PRO A 62 4.24 -2.66 -2.55
C PRO A 62 5.08 -3.76 -1.91
N ALA A 63 5.70 -4.58 -2.77
CA ALA A 63 6.85 -5.40 -2.47
C ALA A 63 7.86 -5.25 -3.61
N ILE A 64 9.15 -5.26 -3.32
CA ILE A 64 10.21 -5.18 -4.32
C ILE A 64 11.13 -6.39 -4.19
N LYS A 65 11.52 -6.94 -5.34
CA LYS A 65 12.57 -7.94 -5.41
C LYS A 65 13.76 -7.35 -6.16
N ILE A 66 14.92 -7.30 -5.50
CA ILE A 66 16.20 -6.86 -6.07
C ILE A 66 17.12 -8.07 -6.08
N ASN A 67 17.39 -8.60 -7.26
CA ASN A 67 18.02 -9.91 -7.46
C ASN A 67 17.18 -10.99 -6.74
N ASP A 68 17.66 -11.57 -5.65
CA ASP A 68 16.93 -12.57 -4.85
C ASP A 68 16.41 -12.03 -3.53
N ASP A 69 16.74 -10.81 -3.19
CA ASP A 69 16.32 -10.17 -1.94
C ASP A 69 14.95 -9.48 -2.09
N ILE A 70 14.01 -9.82 -1.21
CA ILE A 70 12.66 -9.29 -1.19
C ILE A 70 12.51 -8.34 -0.01
N THR A 71 12.02 -7.14 -0.29
CA THR A 71 11.68 -6.13 0.73
C THR A 71 10.22 -5.74 0.58
N CYS A 72 9.50 -5.74 1.69
CA CYS A 72 8.10 -5.31 1.79
C CYS A 72 8.04 -4.06 2.67
N ASN A 73 6.93 -3.32 2.62
CA ASN A 73 6.77 -2.00 3.23
C ASN A 73 7.46 -0.88 2.43
N SER A 74 6.66 0.14 2.07
CA SER A 74 7.12 1.24 1.21
C SER A 74 8.28 2.02 1.81
N GLU A 75 8.27 2.25 3.11
CA GLU A 75 9.34 2.99 3.79
C GLU A 75 10.67 2.24 3.73
N GLU A 76 10.66 0.95 4.08
CA GLU A 76 11.86 0.10 4.02
C GLU A 76 12.38 -0.05 2.58
N ILE A 77 11.47 -0.14 1.61
CA ILE A 77 11.84 -0.17 0.19
C ILE A 77 12.54 1.13 -0.20
N ILE A 78 12.00 2.29 0.16
CA ILE A 78 12.58 3.59 -0.19
C ILE A 78 13.95 3.76 0.49
N LYS A 79 14.11 3.39 1.76
CA LYS A 79 15.41 3.36 2.45
C LYS A 79 16.43 2.52 1.68
N LYS A 80 16.02 1.32 1.27
CA LYS A 80 16.88 0.41 0.51
C LYS A 80 17.25 0.98 -0.87
N LEU A 81 16.29 1.57 -1.59
CA LEU A 81 16.56 2.24 -2.86
C LEU A 81 17.53 3.40 -2.69
N ASN A 82 17.45 4.14 -1.59
CA ASN A 82 18.35 5.23 -1.30
C ASN A 82 19.81 4.78 -1.12
N SER A 83 20.01 3.59 -0.54
CA SER A 83 21.36 2.99 -0.36
C SER A 83 21.96 2.41 -1.65
N ILE A 84 21.15 2.21 -2.70
CA ILE A 84 21.64 1.72 -3.99
C ILE A 84 22.32 2.88 -4.71
N THR A 85 23.60 2.71 -5.03
CA THR A 85 24.33 3.65 -5.87
C THR A 85 23.70 3.67 -7.26
N SER A 86 23.17 4.81 -7.66
CA SER A 86 22.62 5.07 -8.99
C SER A 86 23.34 6.25 -9.60
N ASP A 87 23.19 6.46 -10.91
CA ASP A 87 23.76 7.61 -11.61
C ASP A 87 23.19 8.96 -11.15
N SER A 88 22.07 8.94 -10.40
CA SER A 88 21.51 10.12 -9.76
C SER A 88 22.08 10.30 -8.35
N ASN A 89 22.69 11.45 -8.10
CA ASN A 89 23.10 11.88 -6.75
C ASN A 89 21.93 12.32 -5.86
N ILE A 90 20.70 11.91 -6.19
CA ILE A 90 19.49 12.28 -5.46
C ILE A 90 19.42 11.46 -4.19
N ASP A 91 19.44 12.14 -3.05
CA ASP A 91 19.10 11.56 -1.76
C ASP A 91 17.56 11.63 -1.57
N LEU A 92 16.94 10.45 -1.46
CA LEU A 92 15.50 10.34 -1.22
C LEU A 92 15.13 10.64 0.24
N TYR A 93 16.12 10.69 1.12
CA TYR A 93 15.98 10.94 2.54
C TYR A 93 16.86 12.10 2.98
N THR A 94 16.49 13.31 2.64
CA THR A 94 17.08 14.52 3.26
C THR A 94 16.54 14.67 4.69
N ILE A 95 17.05 13.86 5.62
CA ILE A 95 16.58 13.83 7.02
C ILE A 95 17.10 15.02 7.85
N ASP A 96 18.07 15.76 7.35
CA ASP A 96 18.73 16.83 8.13
C ASP A 96 17.91 18.12 8.27
N ASN A 97 16.69 18.15 7.75
CA ASN A 97 15.78 19.27 7.90
C ASN A 97 14.61 18.90 8.81
N HIS A 98 14.50 19.58 9.95
CA HIS A 98 13.39 19.42 10.91
C HIS A 98 12.00 19.54 10.24
N GLU A 99 11.89 20.36 9.21
CA GLU A 99 10.69 20.56 8.42
C GLU A 99 10.31 19.31 7.61
N SER A 100 11.28 18.69 6.92
CA SER A 100 11.06 17.44 6.17
C SER A 100 10.64 16.27 7.09
N SER A 101 11.24 16.16 8.27
CA SER A 101 10.87 15.16 9.28
C SER A 101 9.45 15.36 9.80
N SER A 102 9.02 16.61 9.96
CA SER A 102 7.65 16.96 10.37
C SER A 102 6.63 16.58 9.27
N ILE A 103 6.91 16.93 8.01
CA ILE A 103 6.05 16.60 6.86
C ILE A 103 5.92 15.08 6.70
N ILE A 104 7.01 14.34 6.79
CA ILE A 104 6.99 12.87 6.73
C ILE A 104 6.10 12.30 7.83
N LYS A 105 6.26 12.75 9.08
CA LYS A 105 5.46 12.31 10.22
C LYS A 105 3.97 12.58 10.02
N GLU A 106 3.62 13.75 9.47
CA GLU A 106 2.24 14.17 9.20
C GLU A 106 1.59 13.38 8.05
N THR A 107 2.37 12.94 7.06
CA THR A 107 1.88 12.29 5.84
C THR A 107 1.94 10.76 5.90
N THR A 108 2.77 10.20 6.78
CA THR A 108 2.96 8.74 6.88
C THR A 108 1.74 8.06 7.49
N ILE A 109 1.33 6.93 6.88
CA ILE A 109 0.31 6.03 7.41
C ILE A 109 1.02 5.05 8.35
N THR A 110 1.26 5.44 9.60
CA THR A 110 1.95 4.60 10.58
C THR A 110 0.96 3.80 11.41
N GLU A 111 1.25 2.54 11.68
CA GLU A 111 0.51 1.73 12.65
C GLU A 111 0.64 2.38 14.04
N GLY A 112 -0.48 2.54 14.75
CA GLY A 112 -0.53 3.14 16.08
C GLY A 112 -0.95 4.61 16.15
N HIS A 113 -1.03 5.34 15.04
CA HIS A 113 -1.63 6.67 15.04
C HIS A 113 -3.14 6.62 15.22
N LYS A 114 -3.68 7.56 16.01
CA LYS A 114 -5.13 7.70 16.13
C LYS A 114 -5.74 7.97 14.76
N PHE A 115 -6.84 7.30 14.46
CA PHE A 115 -7.59 7.47 13.22
C PHE A 115 -7.91 8.94 12.96
N ALA A 116 -7.59 9.43 11.77
CA ALA A 116 -7.78 10.81 11.33
C ALA A 116 -7.02 11.87 12.15
N SER A 117 -5.91 11.51 12.80
CA SER A 117 -5.07 12.47 13.54
C SER A 117 -4.03 13.15 12.66
N THR A 118 -3.68 12.58 11.53
CA THR A 118 -2.72 13.10 10.55
C THR A 118 -3.30 13.05 9.14
N ILE A 119 -2.69 13.75 8.19
CA ILE A 119 -3.09 13.71 6.77
C ILE A 119 -3.06 12.26 6.26
N GLY A 120 -2.00 11.50 6.58
CA GLY A 120 -1.88 10.10 6.19
C GLY A 120 -3.01 9.21 6.73
N THR A 121 -3.50 9.45 7.93
CA THR A 121 -4.60 8.68 8.55
C THR A 121 -6.00 9.14 8.11
N ILE A 122 -6.12 10.33 7.49
CA ILE A 122 -7.38 10.84 6.91
C ILE A 122 -7.66 10.21 5.54
N ILE A 123 -6.65 9.95 4.72
CA ILE A 123 -6.80 9.39 3.36
C ILE A 123 -7.66 8.12 3.34
N PRO A 124 -7.46 7.12 4.22
CA PRO A 124 -8.31 5.92 4.27
C PRO A 124 -9.78 6.22 4.52
N VAL A 125 -10.10 7.29 5.25
CA VAL A 125 -11.49 7.70 5.54
C VAL A 125 -12.20 8.17 4.28
N PHE A 126 -11.53 8.98 3.46
CA PHE A 126 -12.09 9.48 2.22
C PHE A 126 -12.14 8.42 1.13
N SER A 127 -11.19 7.48 1.11
CA SER A 127 -11.17 6.36 0.18
C SER A 127 -12.11 5.21 0.56
N ALA A 128 -12.51 5.09 1.83
CA ALA A 128 -13.36 4.00 2.30
C ALA A 128 -14.69 3.85 1.54
N PRO A 129 -15.44 4.90 1.20
CA PRO A 129 -16.66 4.77 0.40
C PRO A 129 -16.39 4.23 -1.00
N LEU A 130 -15.28 4.61 -1.63
CA LEU A 130 -14.87 4.10 -2.93
C LEU A 130 -14.51 2.61 -2.84
N ILE A 131 -13.69 2.24 -1.86
CA ILE A 131 -13.31 0.85 -1.61
C ILE A 131 -14.56 0.01 -1.32
N GLN A 132 -15.50 0.50 -0.51
CA GLN A 132 -16.76 -0.19 -0.25
C GLN A 132 -17.56 -0.41 -1.53
N HIS A 133 -17.63 0.58 -2.43
CA HIS A 133 -18.31 0.44 -3.71
C HIS A 133 -17.66 -0.66 -4.58
N MET A 134 -16.33 -0.73 -4.59
CA MET A 134 -15.59 -1.77 -5.32
C MET A 134 -15.83 -3.15 -4.72
N VAL A 135 -15.69 -3.28 -3.40
CA VAL A 135 -15.92 -4.54 -2.66
C VAL A 135 -17.34 -5.07 -2.88
N LYS A 136 -18.36 -4.19 -2.89
CA LYS A 136 -19.76 -4.59 -3.13
C LYS A 136 -20.04 -5.12 -4.55
N LYS A 137 -19.18 -4.81 -5.50
CA LYS A 137 -19.26 -5.34 -6.86
C LYS A 137 -18.60 -6.71 -7.03
N LEU A 138 -17.87 -7.17 -6.02
CA LEU A 138 -17.21 -8.48 -6.07
C LEU A 138 -18.24 -9.60 -5.97
N PRO A 139 -18.04 -10.72 -6.68
CA PRO A 139 -18.87 -11.91 -6.50
C PRO A 139 -18.69 -12.48 -5.09
N ILE A 140 -19.73 -13.10 -4.55
CA ILE A 140 -19.70 -13.69 -3.19
C ILE A 140 -18.55 -14.68 -2.99
N LYS A 141 -18.15 -15.42 -4.04
CA LYS A 141 -16.98 -16.31 -4.00
C LYS A 141 -15.69 -15.58 -3.64
N SER A 142 -15.51 -14.34 -4.11
CA SER A 142 -14.33 -13.52 -3.77
C SER A 142 -14.37 -13.06 -2.32
N ILE A 143 -15.56 -12.75 -1.78
CA ILE A 143 -15.73 -12.40 -0.38
C ILE A 143 -15.40 -13.59 0.53
N LEU A 144 -15.84 -14.79 0.16
CA LEU A 144 -15.46 -16.01 0.87
C LEU A 144 -13.94 -16.26 0.80
N LYS A 145 -13.33 -16.04 -0.37
CA LYS A 145 -11.88 -16.12 -0.52
C LYS A 145 -11.15 -15.11 0.40
N ILE A 146 -11.63 -13.87 0.50
CA ILE A 146 -11.09 -12.88 1.44
C ILE A 146 -11.22 -13.39 2.88
N LEU A 147 -12.40 -13.88 3.26
CA LEU A 147 -12.67 -14.36 4.60
C LEU A 147 -11.73 -15.51 5.03
N PHE A 148 -11.44 -16.45 4.13
CA PHE A 148 -10.62 -17.61 4.47
C PHE A 148 -9.12 -17.39 4.23
N ASN A 149 -8.74 -16.67 3.17
CA ASN A 149 -7.33 -16.62 2.74
C ASN A 149 -6.61 -15.31 3.11
N HIS A 150 -7.33 -14.23 3.51
CA HIS A 150 -6.63 -12.98 3.83
C HIS A 150 -5.83 -13.14 5.13
N PRO A 151 -4.50 -12.91 5.13
CA PRO A 151 -3.65 -13.17 6.29
C PRO A 151 -3.93 -12.20 7.45
N ARG A 152 -4.31 -10.96 7.15
CA ARG A 152 -4.60 -9.93 8.15
C ARG A 152 -6.06 -10.02 8.60
N ARG A 153 -6.29 -10.33 9.87
CA ARG A 153 -7.64 -10.46 10.48
C ARG A 153 -8.44 -9.17 10.42
N ASP A 154 -7.80 -8.04 10.74
CA ASP A 154 -8.42 -6.70 10.69
C ASP A 154 -8.98 -6.39 9.29
N ARG A 155 -8.20 -6.65 8.24
CA ARG A 155 -8.57 -6.42 6.86
C ARG A 155 -9.69 -7.35 6.38
N LYS A 156 -9.60 -8.66 6.69
CA LYS A 156 -10.63 -9.61 6.25
C LYS A 156 -12.02 -9.26 6.79
N TYR A 157 -12.12 -8.99 8.08
CA TYR A 157 -13.40 -8.64 8.69
C TYR A 157 -13.91 -7.28 8.20
N PHE A 158 -13.01 -6.32 7.98
CA PHE A 158 -13.36 -5.01 7.44
C PHE A 158 -13.94 -5.12 6.02
N PHE A 159 -13.34 -5.87 5.11
CA PHE A 159 -13.87 -6.06 3.77
C PHE A 159 -15.17 -6.85 3.74
N VAL A 160 -15.30 -7.89 4.55
CA VAL A 160 -16.56 -8.64 4.69
C VAL A 160 -17.67 -7.72 5.24
N ALA A 161 -17.36 -6.91 6.24
CA ALA A 161 -18.32 -5.92 6.75
C ALA A 161 -18.69 -4.86 5.70
N MET A 162 -17.74 -4.38 4.91
CA MET A 162 -18.00 -3.45 3.79
C MET A 162 -18.94 -4.05 2.75
N TYR A 163 -18.86 -5.35 2.51
CA TYR A 163 -19.72 -6.03 1.56
C TYR A 163 -21.19 -6.07 2.03
N PHE A 164 -21.42 -6.42 3.29
CA PHE A 164 -22.77 -6.59 3.82
C PHE A 164 -23.40 -5.29 4.33
N PHE A 165 -22.61 -4.37 4.88
CA PHE A 165 -23.11 -3.16 5.56
C PHE A 165 -22.69 -1.86 4.84
N ASN A 166 -23.54 -0.83 4.92
CA ASN A 166 -23.33 0.49 4.29
C ASN A 166 -22.81 1.54 5.30
N PHE A 167 -21.78 1.22 6.08
CA PHE A 167 -21.34 2.14 7.15
C PHE A 167 -20.33 3.21 6.70
N THR A 168 -19.64 3.02 5.57
CA THR A 168 -18.57 3.95 5.14
C THR A 168 -19.11 5.20 4.44
N LYS A 169 -20.30 5.13 3.86
CA LYS A 169 -20.91 6.24 3.08
C LYS A 169 -20.96 7.57 3.85
N ASN A 170 -21.14 7.52 5.15
CA ASN A 170 -21.28 8.71 6.00
C ASN A 170 -19.99 9.06 6.77
N LEU A 171 -18.89 8.31 6.62
CA LEU A 171 -17.64 8.58 7.33
C LEU A 171 -17.12 10.02 7.11
N PRO A 172 -17.02 10.54 5.87
CA PRO A 172 -16.57 11.91 5.66
C PRO A 172 -17.48 12.96 6.30
N LYS A 173 -18.79 12.71 6.35
CA LYS A 173 -19.76 13.62 6.98
C LYS A 173 -19.60 13.65 8.51
N ARG A 174 -19.38 12.49 9.13
CA ARG A 174 -19.19 12.38 10.58
C ARG A 174 -17.94 13.09 11.08
N LEU A 175 -16.89 13.22 10.26
CA LEU A 175 -15.68 13.95 10.60
C LEU A 175 -15.86 15.47 10.61
N ARG A 176 -16.76 16.01 9.78
CA ARG A 176 -17.06 17.45 9.74
C ARG A 176 -17.71 17.98 11.03
N TYR A 177 -18.35 17.12 11.80
CA TYR A 177 -19.08 17.47 13.03
C TYR A 177 -18.31 17.20 14.33
N ARG A 178 -17.06 16.70 14.24
CA ARG A 178 -16.16 16.59 15.39
C ARG A 178 -15.24 17.82 15.42
N LYS A 179 -15.81 18.95 15.83
CA LYS A 179 -15.03 20.10 16.31
C LYS A 179 -14.82 19.98 17.81
#